data_78f7213b86f9ecb6b060dec45b38837d
#
_entry.id   78f7213b86f9ecb6b060dec45b38837d
#
_cell.length_a   1.000
_cell.length_b   1.000
_cell.length_c   1.000
_cell.angle_alpha   90.00
_cell.angle_beta   90.00
_cell.angle_gamma   90.00
#
_symmetry.space_group_name_H-M   'P 1'
#
loop_
_entity.id
_entity.type
_entity.pdbx_description
1 polymer ?
#
loop_
_entity_poly.entity_id
_entity_poly.type
_entity_poly.pdbx_seq_one_letter_code
_entity_poly.pdbx_strand_id
1 'polypeptide(L)' 'MDEMVLSTQKWLNKKYSNVTGFDKVPENGRTGWPTIYGLIEGLQVELG' A
#
# COMPACT_ATOMS: atom_id res chain seq x y z
N MET A 1 -14.04 5.77 -8.44
CA MET A 1 -13.08 5.64 -7.33
C MET A 1 -13.70 4.81 -6.21
N ASP A 2 -12.96 3.87 -5.67
CA ASP A 2 -13.40 3.06 -4.54
C ASP A 2 -12.80 3.66 -3.25
N GLU A 3 -13.67 4.13 -2.37
CA GLU A 3 -13.23 4.79 -1.14
C GLU A 3 -12.54 3.83 -0.17
N MET A 4 -12.91 2.56 -0.15
CA MET A 4 -12.22 1.57 0.67
C MET A 4 -10.81 1.32 0.15
N VAL A 5 -10.66 1.24 -1.16
CA VAL A 5 -9.34 1.09 -1.78
C VAL A 5 -8.47 2.31 -1.47
N LEU A 6 -9.03 3.51 -1.61
CA LEU A 6 -8.31 4.74 -1.30
C LEU A 6 -7.86 4.76 0.16
N SER A 7 -8.75 4.40 1.09
CA SER A 7 -8.41 4.34 2.52
C SER A 7 -7.29 3.35 2.78
N THR A 8 -7.33 2.19 2.13
CA THR A 8 -6.29 1.16 2.25
C THR A 8 -4.96 1.67 1.72
N GLN A 9 -4.97 2.36 0.58
CA GLN A 9 -3.77 2.95 0.00
C GLN A 9 -3.12 3.95 0.95
N LYS A 10 -3.93 4.84 1.52
CA LYS A 10 -3.46 5.83 2.50
C LYS A 10 -2.89 5.14 3.75
N TRP A 11 -3.56 4.10 4.21
CA TRP A 11 -3.12 3.33 5.37
C TRP A 11 -1.76 2.67 5.12
N LEU A 12 -1.60 2.04 3.95
CA LEU A 12 -0.33 1.41 3.57
C LEU A 12 0.81 2.42 3.55
N ASN A 13 0.59 3.57 2.91
CA ASN A 13 1.62 4.60 2.80
C ASN A 13 1.99 5.16 4.17
N LYS A 14 0.99 5.36 5.04
CA LYS A 14 1.24 5.87 6.39
C LYS A 14 2.02 4.86 7.23
N LYS A 15 1.64 3.59 7.15
CA LYS A 15 2.23 2.56 8.01
C LYS A 15 3.64 2.19 7.58
N TYR A 16 3.89 2.10 6.29
CA TYR A 16 5.16 1.57 5.77
C TYR A 16 6.05 2.62 5.10
N SER A 17 5.71 3.89 5.16
CA SER A 17 6.47 4.95 4.48
C SER A 17 7.93 5.03 4.94
N ASN A 18 8.22 4.63 6.18
CA ASN A 18 9.57 4.67 6.74
C ASN A 18 10.31 3.34 6.62
N VAL A 19 9.68 2.34 6.00
CA VAL A 19 10.30 1.02 5.83
C VAL A 19 11.15 1.04 4.57
N THR A 20 12.43 0.69 4.72
CA THR A 20 13.35 0.59 3.59
C THR A 20 12.85 -0.48 2.62
N GLY A 21 12.76 -0.11 1.35
CA GLY A 21 12.31 -1.02 0.30
C GLY A 21 10.81 -1.01 0.04
N PHE A 22 10.03 -0.29 0.85
CA PHE A 22 8.61 -0.15 0.57
C PHE A 22 8.38 0.94 -0.48
N ASP A 23 7.75 0.58 -1.60
CA ASP A 23 7.38 1.53 -2.64
C ASP A 23 6.01 2.10 -2.34
N LYS A 24 5.90 3.43 -2.30
CA LYS A 24 4.63 4.09 -2.07
C LYS A 24 3.61 3.69 -3.12
N VAL A 25 2.38 3.42 -2.69
CA VAL A 25 1.28 3.14 -3.60
C VAL A 25 0.56 4.44 -3.96
N PRO A 26 0.02 4.54 -5.18
CA PRO A 26 -0.78 5.72 -5.55
C PRO A 26 -2.08 5.74 -4.75
N GLU A 27 -2.47 6.94 -4.31
CA GLU A 27 -3.70 7.13 -3.53
C GLU A 27 -4.80 7.61 -4.48
N ASN A 28 -5.31 6.70 -5.30
CA ASN A 28 -6.26 7.02 -6.37
C ASN A 28 -7.57 6.22 -6.29
N GLY A 29 -7.72 5.36 -5.29
CA GLY A 29 -8.91 4.54 -5.12
C GLY A 29 -9.09 3.46 -6.18
N ARG A 30 -8.03 3.09 -6.87
CA ARG A 30 -8.06 2.07 -7.92
C ARG A 30 -7.23 0.87 -7.52
N THR A 31 -7.80 -0.33 -7.68
CA THR A 31 -7.08 -1.58 -7.44
C THR A 31 -6.29 -1.93 -8.70
N GLY A 32 -5.07 -1.41 -8.78
CA GLY A 32 -4.14 -1.72 -9.87
C GLY A 32 -2.95 -2.49 -9.31
N TRP A 33 -2.06 -2.89 -10.20
CA TRP A 33 -0.86 -3.65 -9.80
C TRP A 33 -0.01 -2.94 -8.75
N PRO A 34 0.19 -1.60 -8.79
CA PRO A 34 0.96 -0.92 -7.73
C PRO A 34 0.36 -1.12 -6.34
N THR A 35 -0.98 -1.08 -6.21
CA THR A 35 -1.65 -1.31 -4.93
C THR A 35 -1.48 -2.75 -4.47
N ILE A 36 -1.60 -3.71 -5.41
CA ILE A 36 -1.42 -5.13 -5.12
C ILE A 36 0.01 -5.39 -4.64
N TYR A 37 1.01 -4.83 -5.30
CA TYR A 37 2.40 -4.96 -4.88
C TYR A 37 2.63 -4.32 -3.51
N GLY A 38 2.01 -3.17 -3.23
CA GLY A 38 2.10 -2.53 -1.92
C GLY A 38 1.58 -3.42 -0.80
N LEU A 39 0.46 -4.10 -1.03
CA LEU A 39 -0.10 -5.05 -0.06
C LEU A 39 0.83 -6.23 0.16
N ILE A 40 1.42 -6.76 -0.91
CA ILE A 40 2.39 -7.87 -0.81
C ILE A 40 3.63 -7.43 -0.02
N GLU A 41 4.16 -6.26 -0.31
CA GLU A 41 5.32 -5.71 0.41
C GLU A 41 5.00 -5.50 1.89
N GLY A 42 3.81 -4.95 2.19
CA GLY A 42 3.37 -4.78 3.57
C GLY A 42 3.28 -6.10 4.30
N LEU A 43 2.74 -7.13 3.66
CA LEU A 43 2.68 -8.47 4.24
C LEU A 43 4.08 -9.02 4.52
N GLN A 44 5.00 -8.85 3.59
CA GLN A 44 6.39 -9.29 3.76
C GLN A 44 7.05 -8.61 4.96
N VAL A 45 6.80 -7.33 5.17
CA VAL A 45 7.31 -6.60 6.32
C VAL A 45 6.77 -7.21 7.62
N GLU A 46 5.48 -7.53 7.66
CA GLU A 46 4.85 -8.12 8.85
C GLU A 46 5.36 -9.54 9.14
N LEU A 47 5.68 -10.27 8.11
CA LEU A 47 6.20 -11.64 8.27
C LEU A 47 7.70 -11.68 8.59
N GLY A 48 8.36 -10.57 8.42
CA GLY A 48 9.80 -10.48 8.68
C GLY A 48 10.61 -10.92 7.50
#